data_c52f9b440949f2db4b7e56c84d343fd2
#
_entry.id   c52f9b440949f2db4b7e56c84d343fd2
#
_cell.length_a   1.000
_cell.length_b   1.000
_cell.length_c   1.000
_cell.angle_alpha   90.00
_cell.angle_beta   90.00
_cell.angle_gamma   90.00
#
_symmetry.space_group_name_H-M   'P 1'
#
loop_
_entity.id
_entity.type
_entity.pdbx_description
1 polymer ?
#
loop_
_entity_poly.entity_id
_entity_poly.type
_entity_poly.pdbx_seq_one_letter_code
_entity_poly.pdbx_strand_id
1 'polypeptide(L)'
;MPESSLSSPDQSMPQSVVAAQKRQEVQSMPAWLRRSTLGKASEISQVQQIIKQRNIHTICEEGRCPNRGECYSQGTATFLLMGPVCTRSCAFCQVDKGHAPMPLDPEEPQKVAESVRLLGLRYVVLTSVTRDDLPDQGASWFVDTISAIRAACSDTQIEILTPDFWGGRVDGKDPDVLQLERIKTVVGAQPVCYNHNIETVERLQGVVRRGAKYDRSLKVLQQVKELDATIATKSGLMLGHGETQDEVVQTLQDLRAVDCDRLTLGQYMRPSLEHLPVQKYWHPDEFEELGEIARSMGFSHVRSGPLVRSSYHAGEAS
;
A
#
# COMPACT_ATOMS: atom_id res chain seq x y z
N MET A 1 54.04 11.41 15.81
CA MET A 1 53.19 11.38 14.59
C MET A 1 51.77 11.15 15.07
N PRO A 2 50.84 12.10 14.97
CA PRO A 2 49.50 11.94 15.51
C PRO A 2 48.57 11.30 14.47
N GLU A 3 47.76 10.37 14.96
CA GLU A 3 46.63 9.74 14.25
C GLU A 3 45.55 10.74 13.97
N SER A 4 45.12 10.83 12.72
CA SER A 4 43.98 11.63 12.28
C SER A 4 42.73 10.78 12.35
N SER A 5 41.89 11.01 13.35
CA SER A 5 40.54 10.50 13.44
C SER A 5 39.64 11.31 12.50
N LEU A 6 39.18 10.67 11.42
CA LEU A 6 38.07 11.20 10.59
C LEU A 6 36.74 10.82 11.24
N SER A 7 36.13 11.78 11.90
CA SER A 7 34.75 11.70 12.37
C SER A 7 33.79 11.90 11.21
N SER A 8 32.92 10.90 10.96
CA SER A 8 31.78 11.01 10.06
C SER A 8 30.77 12.03 10.59
N PRO A 9 30.18 12.91 9.78
CA PRO A 9 29.14 13.81 10.26
C PRO A 9 27.81 13.05 10.39
N ASP A 10 27.35 12.94 11.62
CA ASP A 10 25.98 12.59 11.97
C ASP A 10 25.01 13.68 11.45
N GLN A 11 24.30 13.39 10.35
CA GLN A 11 23.26 14.26 9.81
C GLN A 11 21.88 13.86 10.36
N SER A 12 21.71 13.89 11.66
CA SER A 12 20.40 13.96 12.29
C SER A 12 19.89 15.42 12.21
N MET A 13 18.84 15.66 11.41
CA MET A 13 18.19 16.97 11.39
C MET A 13 17.79 17.38 12.80
N PRO A 14 18.04 18.63 13.23
CA PRO A 14 17.69 19.08 14.57
C PRO A 14 16.19 18.91 14.84
N GLN A 15 15.83 18.41 16.00
CA GLN A 15 14.43 18.24 16.44
C GLN A 15 13.60 19.53 16.34
N SER A 16 14.25 20.69 16.39
CA SER A 16 13.64 22.02 16.19
C SER A 16 13.11 22.21 14.75
N VAL A 17 13.75 21.64 13.72
CA VAL A 17 13.29 21.75 12.33
C VAL A 17 12.07 20.86 12.09
N VAL A 18 12.04 19.68 12.69
CA VAL A 18 10.88 18.79 12.66
C VAL A 18 9.69 19.38 13.42
N ALA A 19 9.95 20.06 14.54
CA ALA A 19 8.92 20.76 15.32
C ALA A 19 8.40 22.04 14.62
N ALA A 20 9.25 22.74 13.87
CA ALA A 20 8.84 23.92 13.08
C ALA A 20 7.97 23.52 11.87
N GLN A 21 8.29 22.40 11.19
CA GLN A 21 7.45 21.86 10.12
C GLN A 21 6.08 21.37 10.61
N LYS A 22 5.97 20.91 11.87
CA LYS A 22 4.68 20.52 12.48
C LYS A 22 3.71 21.69 12.70
N ARG A 23 4.19 22.93 12.72
CA ARG A 23 3.40 24.16 12.93
C ARG A 23 3.06 24.90 11.63
N GLN A 24 3.44 24.38 10.45
CA GLN A 24 3.00 24.99 9.20
C GLN A 24 1.48 24.96 9.14
N GLU A 25 0.88 26.09 8.76
CA GLU A 25 -0.57 26.30 8.66
C GLU A 25 -1.23 25.12 7.95
N VAL A 26 -2.24 24.55 8.60
CA VAL A 26 -3.06 23.50 8.01
C VAL A 26 -3.75 24.11 6.79
N GLN A 27 -3.23 23.87 5.60
CA GLN A 27 -3.88 24.30 4.38
C GLN A 27 -5.33 23.78 4.39
N SER A 28 -6.29 24.66 4.20
CA SER A 28 -7.69 24.25 4.16
C SER A 28 -7.91 23.31 2.99
N MET A 29 -8.53 22.17 3.28
CA MET A 29 -8.84 21.17 2.26
C MET A 29 -9.69 21.77 1.14
N PRO A 30 -9.25 21.71 -0.13
CA PRO A 30 -9.99 22.24 -1.27
C PRO A 30 -11.38 21.59 -1.44
N ALA A 31 -12.27 22.28 -2.13
CA ALA A 31 -13.66 21.84 -2.32
C ALA A 31 -13.75 20.48 -3.04
N TRP A 32 -12.88 20.22 -4.02
CA TRP A 32 -12.85 18.96 -4.79
C TRP A 32 -12.44 17.73 -3.99
N LEU A 33 -11.85 17.89 -2.82
CA LEU A 33 -11.53 16.81 -1.89
C LEU A 33 -12.60 16.60 -0.82
N ARG A 34 -13.56 17.52 -0.71
CA ARG A 34 -14.67 17.40 0.25
C ARG A 34 -15.74 16.48 -0.34
N ARG A 35 -15.78 15.24 0.13
CA ARG A 35 -16.91 14.35 -0.23
C ARG A 35 -18.11 14.64 0.64
N SER A 36 -19.30 14.68 0.01
CA SER A 36 -20.53 14.30 0.68
C SER A 36 -20.50 12.78 0.88
N THR A 37 -20.78 12.32 2.09
CA THR A 37 -20.89 10.88 2.41
C THR A 37 -22.00 10.27 1.55
N LEU A 38 -21.61 9.69 0.41
CA LEU A 38 -22.52 8.97 -0.47
C LEU A 38 -22.42 7.49 -0.16
N GLY A 39 -23.47 6.91 0.34
CA GLY A 39 -23.64 5.49 0.61
C GLY A 39 -24.91 5.28 1.42
N LYS A 40 -25.67 4.24 1.13
CA LYS A 40 -26.84 3.89 1.95
C LYS A 40 -26.35 3.36 3.29
N ALA A 41 -26.79 3.96 4.37
CA ALA A 41 -26.38 3.60 5.73
C ALA A 41 -26.58 2.10 6.04
N SER A 42 -27.60 1.45 5.46
CA SER A 42 -27.85 0.02 5.61
C SER A 42 -26.77 -0.87 4.98
N GLU A 43 -26.27 -0.51 3.80
CA GLU A 43 -25.22 -1.28 3.08
C GLU A 43 -23.87 -1.13 3.77
N ILE A 44 -23.52 0.08 4.20
CA ILE A 44 -22.34 0.34 5.02
C ILE A 44 -22.39 -0.48 6.32
N SER A 45 -23.56 -0.51 6.97
CA SER A 45 -23.78 -1.25 8.21
C SER A 45 -23.57 -2.76 8.04
N GLN A 46 -24.00 -3.34 6.91
CA GLN A 46 -23.83 -4.78 6.63
C GLN A 46 -22.35 -5.18 6.56
N VAL A 47 -21.56 -4.44 5.78
CA VAL A 47 -20.10 -4.71 5.65
C VAL A 47 -19.41 -4.56 7.01
N GLN A 48 -19.71 -3.48 7.75
CA GLN A 48 -19.15 -3.26 9.07
C GLN A 48 -19.54 -4.35 10.07
N GLN A 49 -20.76 -4.85 10.01
CA GLN A 49 -21.24 -5.91 10.89
C GLN A 49 -20.50 -7.22 10.62
N ILE A 50 -20.29 -7.60 9.36
CA ILE A 50 -19.54 -8.80 8.99
C ILE A 50 -18.10 -8.71 9.49
N ILE A 51 -17.43 -7.58 9.25
CA ILE A 51 -16.04 -7.32 9.69
C ILE A 51 -15.92 -7.46 11.21
N LYS A 52 -16.80 -6.78 11.96
CA LYS A 52 -16.79 -6.82 13.43
C LYS A 52 -17.09 -8.20 14.01
N GLN A 53 -18.12 -8.88 13.50
CA GLN A 53 -18.51 -10.20 13.99
C GLN A 53 -17.43 -11.25 13.81
N ARG A 54 -16.58 -11.10 12.80
CA ARG A 54 -15.48 -12.03 12.49
C ARG A 54 -14.14 -11.59 13.05
N ASN A 55 -14.09 -10.44 13.69
CA ASN A 55 -12.84 -9.87 14.24
C ASN A 55 -11.71 -9.84 13.18
N ILE A 56 -12.05 -9.35 11.98
CA ILE A 56 -11.10 -9.13 10.89
C ILE A 56 -10.89 -7.63 10.65
N HIS A 57 -9.77 -7.27 10.04
CA HIS A 57 -9.38 -5.90 9.80
C HIS A 57 -9.52 -5.52 8.33
N THR A 58 -9.76 -4.24 8.04
CA THR A 58 -9.72 -3.66 6.70
C THR A 58 -8.87 -2.40 6.70
N ILE A 59 -8.10 -2.20 5.62
CA ILE A 59 -7.36 -0.95 5.46
C ILE A 59 -8.32 0.25 5.28
N CYS A 60 -9.57 -0.01 4.92
CA CYS A 60 -10.61 1.01 4.83
C CYS A 60 -10.93 1.65 6.19
N GLU A 61 -10.88 0.86 7.27
CA GLU A 61 -11.07 1.33 8.65
C GLU A 61 -9.76 1.79 9.28
N GLU A 62 -8.75 0.92 9.32
CA GLU A 62 -7.46 1.20 9.95
C GLU A 62 -6.72 2.37 9.30
N GLY A 63 -6.81 2.49 7.98
CA GLY A 63 -6.24 3.59 7.19
C GLY A 63 -7.10 4.84 7.14
N ARG A 64 -8.29 4.87 7.77
CA ARG A 64 -9.27 5.97 7.69
C ARG A 64 -9.54 6.42 6.25
N CYS A 65 -9.79 5.46 5.36
CA CYS A 65 -9.94 5.72 3.94
C CYS A 65 -11.13 6.65 3.66
N PRO A 66 -10.96 7.75 2.89
CA PRO A 66 -12.06 8.67 2.56
C PRO A 66 -13.14 8.02 1.68
N ASN A 67 -12.82 6.92 0.99
CA ASN A 67 -13.75 6.21 0.09
C ASN A 67 -14.55 5.11 0.80
N ARG A 68 -14.32 4.87 2.10
CA ARG A 68 -14.95 3.76 2.86
C ARG A 68 -16.47 3.70 2.68
N GLY A 69 -17.16 4.84 2.80
CA GLY A 69 -18.61 4.90 2.66
C GLY A 69 -19.10 4.42 1.30
N GLU A 70 -18.46 4.85 0.23
CA GLU A 70 -18.77 4.41 -1.14
C GLU A 70 -18.45 2.93 -1.36
N CYS A 71 -17.21 2.49 -1.03
CA CYS A 71 -16.80 1.10 -1.19
C CYS A 71 -17.72 0.14 -0.43
N TYR A 72 -18.05 0.46 0.83
CA TYR A 72 -18.92 -0.37 1.64
C TYR A 72 -20.37 -0.38 1.13
N SER A 73 -20.86 0.72 0.56
CA SER A 73 -22.19 0.73 -0.08
C SER A 73 -22.25 -0.09 -1.37
N GLN A 74 -21.09 -0.35 -1.98
CA GLN A 74 -20.94 -1.23 -3.13
C GLN A 74 -20.57 -2.68 -2.73
N GLY A 75 -20.59 -2.99 -1.44
CA GLY A 75 -20.22 -4.30 -0.91
C GLY A 75 -18.73 -4.64 -1.04
N THR A 76 -17.85 -3.63 -1.27
CA THR A 76 -16.41 -3.86 -1.45
C THR A 76 -15.60 -3.46 -0.22
N ALA A 77 -14.57 -4.26 0.09
CA ALA A 77 -13.61 -3.98 1.16
C ALA A 77 -12.20 -4.47 0.77
N THR A 78 -11.18 -3.82 1.30
CA THR A 78 -9.79 -4.29 1.20
C THR A 78 -9.39 -4.86 2.55
N PHE A 79 -9.17 -6.16 2.62
CA PHE A 79 -8.82 -6.84 3.87
C PHE A 79 -7.38 -6.54 4.26
N LEU A 80 -7.18 -6.28 5.55
CA LEU A 80 -5.86 -6.06 6.15
C LEU A 80 -5.49 -7.30 6.96
N LEU A 81 -4.51 -8.05 6.48
CA LEU A 81 -4.06 -9.30 7.07
C LEU A 81 -3.04 -9.08 8.19
N MET A 82 -2.93 -10.07 9.09
CA MET A 82 -1.95 -10.15 10.18
C MET A 82 -2.19 -9.14 11.29
N GLY A 83 -3.44 -8.71 11.47
CA GLY A 83 -3.86 -7.82 12.53
C GLY A 83 -3.62 -6.33 12.25
N PRO A 84 -3.89 -5.44 13.21
CA PRO A 84 -3.91 -3.99 13.01
C PRO A 84 -2.56 -3.30 13.27
N VAL A 85 -1.51 -4.02 13.74
CA VAL A 85 -0.26 -3.40 14.18
C VAL A 85 0.88 -3.70 13.22
N CYS A 86 1.49 -2.64 12.66
CA CYS A 86 2.59 -2.71 11.69
C CYS A 86 3.93 -2.53 12.40
N THR A 87 4.96 -3.30 11.99
CA THR A 87 6.33 -3.15 12.51
C THR A 87 7.07 -1.95 11.94
N ARG A 88 6.54 -1.33 10.87
CA ARG A 88 7.14 -0.16 10.22
C ARG A 88 6.37 1.13 10.51
N SER A 89 7.05 2.28 10.35
CA SER A 89 6.56 3.60 10.72
C SER A 89 6.53 4.58 9.54
N CYS A 90 5.86 4.20 8.43
CA CYS A 90 5.65 5.12 7.32
C CYS A 90 4.92 6.38 7.80
N ALA A 91 5.46 7.57 7.42
CA ALA A 91 5.03 8.84 7.99
C ALA A 91 3.64 9.32 7.51
N PHE A 92 3.10 8.67 6.47
CA PHE A 92 1.76 8.93 5.94
C PHE A 92 0.68 7.99 6.49
N CYS A 93 1.09 6.86 7.09
CA CYS A 93 0.20 5.74 7.36
C CYS A 93 -0.46 5.86 8.74
N GLN A 94 -1.79 5.72 8.79
CA GLN A 94 -2.60 5.77 10.01
C GLN A 94 -2.64 4.44 10.78
N VAL A 95 -2.25 3.33 10.15
CA VAL A 95 -2.21 2.01 10.79
C VAL A 95 -1.34 2.06 12.05
N ASP A 96 -1.77 1.40 13.11
CA ASP A 96 -1.07 1.34 14.39
C ASP A 96 0.33 0.75 14.24
N LYS A 97 1.28 1.24 15.05
CA LYS A 97 2.70 0.90 14.95
C LYS A 97 3.18 0.24 16.23
N GLY A 98 3.94 -0.85 16.10
CA GLY A 98 4.48 -1.55 17.25
C GLY A 98 5.60 -2.53 16.87
N HIS A 99 6.53 -2.78 17.82
CA HIS A 99 7.66 -3.68 17.60
C HIS A 99 7.37 -5.14 17.97
N ALA A 100 6.27 -5.39 18.67
CA ALA A 100 5.85 -6.73 19.09
C ALA A 100 4.34 -6.90 18.86
N PRO A 101 3.91 -7.08 17.61
CA PRO A 101 2.51 -7.36 17.31
C PRO A 101 2.03 -8.63 18.00
N MET A 102 0.72 -8.73 18.21
CA MET A 102 0.10 -9.96 18.70
C MET A 102 0.40 -11.15 17.77
N PRO A 103 0.41 -12.37 18.30
CA PRO A 103 0.46 -13.58 17.47
C PRO A 103 -0.60 -13.54 16.37
N LEU A 104 -0.31 -14.20 15.23
CA LEU A 104 -1.28 -14.34 14.15
C LEU A 104 -2.50 -15.16 14.65
N ASP A 105 -3.68 -14.76 14.23
CA ASP A 105 -4.90 -15.52 14.45
C ASP A 105 -5.00 -16.66 13.42
N PRO A 106 -4.82 -17.92 13.81
CA PRO A 106 -4.80 -19.04 12.85
C PRO A 106 -6.12 -19.21 12.08
N GLU A 107 -7.20 -18.60 12.54
CA GLU A 107 -8.50 -18.62 11.88
C GLU A 107 -8.69 -17.44 10.91
N GLU A 108 -7.78 -16.45 10.86
CA GLU A 108 -7.93 -15.25 10.01
C GLU A 108 -8.13 -15.61 8.52
N PRO A 109 -7.38 -16.55 7.90
CA PRO A 109 -7.61 -16.93 6.51
C PRO A 109 -9.05 -17.41 6.23
N GLN A 110 -9.61 -18.24 7.10
CA GLN A 110 -10.97 -18.74 6.99
C GLN A 110 -12.02 -17.65 7.24
N LYS A 111 -11.79 -16.78 8.23
CA LYS A 111 -12.67 -15.64 8.52
C LYS A 111 -12.74 -14.66 7.35
N VAL A 112 -11.60 -14.40 6.70
CA VAL A 112 -11.53 -13.58 5.48
C VAL A 112 -12.29 -14.26 4.33
N ALA A 113 -12.05 -15.54 4.09
CA ALA A 113 -12.73 -16.31 3.03
C ALA A 113 -14.26 -16.33 3.21
N GLU A 114 -14.74 -16.54 4.45
CA GLU A 114 -16.16 -16.45 4.75
C GLU A 114 -16.72 -15.04 4.52
N SER A 115 -15.96 -14.00 4.83
CA SER A 115 -16.39 -12.62 4.61
C SER A 115 -16.50 -12.30 3.12
N VAL A 116 -15.54 -12.76 2.31
CA VAL A 116 -15.58 -12.68 0.83
C VAL A 116 -16.86 -13.35 0.30
N ARG A 117 -17.18 -14.55 0.79
CA ARG A 117 -18.39 -15.29 0.41
C ARG A 117 -19.68 -14.57 0.82
N LEU A 118 -19.76 -14.07 2.06
CA LEU A 118 -20.95 -13.38 2.57
C LEU A 118 -21.22 -12.07 1.87
N LEU A 119 -20.15 -11.36 1.47
CA LEU A 119 -20.22 -10.11 0.70
C LEU A 119 -20.43 -10.36 -0.80
N GLY A 120 -20.35 -11.60 -1.27
CA GLY A 120 -20.50 -11.96 -2.68
C GLY A 120 -19.45 -11.31 -3.58
N LEU A 121 -18.21 -11.17 -3.09
CA LEU A 121 -17.16 -10.45 -3.83
C LEU A 121 -16.66 -11.28 -5.00
N ARG A 122 -16.70 -10.70 -6.21
CA ARG A 122 -16.07 -11.27 -7.41
C ARG A 122 -14.60 -10.85 -7.57
N TYR A 123 -14.22 -9.76 -6.91
CA TYR A 123 -12.86 -9.26 -6.87
C TYR A 123 -12.54 -8.83 -5.42
N VAL A 124 -11.40 -9.26 -4.91
CA VAL A 124 -10.96 -8.92 -3.55
C VAL A 124 -9.52 -8.43 -3.57
N VAL A 125 -9.23 -7.42 -2.77
CA VAL A 125 -7.85 -6.98 -2.53
C VAL A 125 -7.46 -7.39 -1.12
N LEU A 126 -6.36 -8.13 -1.02
CA LEU A 126 -5.72 -8.49 0.23
C LEU A 126 -4.48 -7.61 0.43
N THR A 127 -4.40 -6.90 1.53
CA THR A 127 -3.19 -6.21 1.94
C THR A 127 -2.79 -6.66 3.34
N SER A 128 -1.63 -6.23 3.81
CA SER A 128 -1.17 -6.58 5.15
C SER A 128 -0.46 -5.42 5.83
N VAL A 129 -0.37 -5.50 7.14
CA VAL A 129 0.68 -4.81 7.89
C VAL A 129 2.04 -5.42 7.55
N THR A 130 3.13 -4.70 7.78
CA THR A 130 4.47 -5.32 7.73
C THR A 130 4.71 -6.07 9.04
N ARG A 131 5.26 -7.27 8.94
CA ARG A 131 5.58 -8.17 10.03
C ARG A 131 7.05 -8.60 9.94
N ASP A 132 7.96 -7.62 10.12
CA ASP A 132 9.41 -7.86 10.14
C ASP A 132 9.86 -8.79 11.28
N ASP A 133 8.97 -9.05 12.24
CA ASP A 133 9.13 -9.99 13.34
C ASP A 133 8.93 -11.46 12.93
N LEU A 134 8.25 -11.73 11.82
CA LEU A 134 8.05 -13.08 11.31
C LEU A 134 9.20 -13.53 10.39
N PRO A 135 9.59 -14.81 10.43
CA PRO A 135 10.69 -15.33 9.61
C PRO A 135 10.50 -15.13 8.10
N ASP A 136 9.27 -15.32 7.62
CA ASP A 136 8.87 -15.15 6.22
C ASP A 136 8.15 -13.81 5.96
N GLN A 137 8.07 -12.95 6.95
CA GLN A 137 7.37 -11.66 6.92
C GLN A 137 5.90 -11.77 6.47
N GLY A 138 5.29 -12.93 6.69
CA GLY A 138 3.89 -13.21 6.37
C GLY A 138 3.63 -13.63 4.92
N ALA A 139 4.67 -14.01 4.16
CA ALA A 139 4.48 -14.50 2.79
C ALA A 139 3.57 -15.73 2.73
N SER A 140 3.76 -16.71 3.63
CA SER A 140 2.88 -17.88 3.74
C SER A 140 1.44 -17.52 4.10
N TRP A 141 1.25 -16.46 4.90
CA TRP A 141 -0.08 -16.02 5.31
C TRP A 141 -0.94 -15.50 4.14
N PHE A 142 -0.32 -14.84 3.16
CA PHE A 142 -0.99 -14.52 1.90
C PHE A 142 -1.42 -15.79 1.16
N VAL A 143 -0.56 -16.80 1.09
CA VAL A 143 -0.85 -18.08 0.42
C VAL A 143 -2.02 -18.82 1.09
N ASP A 144 -2.00 -18.90 2.43
CA ASP A 144 -3.07 -19.54 3.20
C ASP A 144 -4.41 -18.82 2.99
N THR A 145 -4.40 -17.48 3.00
CA THR A 145 -5.60 -16.67 2.78
C THR A 145 -6.13 -16.81 1.35
N ILE A 146 -5.26 -16.77 0.33
CA ILE A 146 -5.63 -17.00 -1.07
C ILE A 146 -6.25 -18.40 -1.23
N SER A 147 -5.63 -19.42 -0.63
CA SER A 147 -6.11 -20.80 -0.68
C SER A 147 -7.47 -20.96 -0.03
N ALA A 148 -7.68 -20.35 1.14
CA ALA A 148 -8.97 -20.36 1.84
C ALA A 148 -10.07 -19.68 1.01
N ILE A 149 -9.77 -18.51 0.39
CA ILE A 149 -10.74 -17.82 -0.48
C ILE A 149 -11.09 -18.68 -1.68
N ARG A 150 -10.13 -19.28 -2.36
CA ARG A 150 -10.38 -20.14 -3.53
C ARG A 150 -11.20 -21.38 -3.19
N ALA A 151 -10.97 -21.96 -2.03
CA ALA A 151 -11.77 -23.09 -1.54
C ALA A 151 -13.23 -22.71 -1.28
N ALA A 152 -13.47 -21.49 -0.80
CA ALA A 152 -14.82 -20.98 -0.47
C ALA A 152 -15.53 -20.29 -1.65
N CYS A 153 -14.77 -19.69 -2.58
CA CYS A 153 -15.25 -18.82 -3.66
C CYS A 153 -14.33 -18.97 -4.89
N SER A 154 -14.48 -20.05 -5.66
CA SER A 154 -13.59 -20.40 -6.79
C SER A 154 -13.45 -19.32 -7.87
N ASP A 155 -14.52 -18.53 -8.08
CA ASP A 155 -14.61 -17.53 -9.15
C ASP A 155 -14.12 -16.14 -8.73
N THR A 156 -13.74 -15.97 -7.44
CA THR A 156 -13.26 -14.69 -6.94
C THR A 156 -11.84 -14.42 -7.42
N GLN A 157 -11.66 -13.30 -8.09
CA GLN A 157 -10.34 -12.81 -8.48
C GLN A 157 -9.65 -12.15 -7.30
N ILE A 158 -8.36 -12.44 -7.10
CA ILE A 158 -7.61 -12.00 -5.91
C ILE A 158 -6.43 -11.14 -6.34
N GLU A 159 -6.49 -9.85 -6.00
CA GLU A 159 -5.36 -8.93 -6.03
C GLU A 159 -4.69 -8.91 -4.65
N ILE A 160 -3.38 -8.83 -4.62
CA ILE A 160 -2.63 -8.64 -3.37
C ILE A 160 -1.86 -7.32 -3.40
N LEU A 161 -1.76 -6.66 -2.25
CA LEU A 161 -0.89 -5.50 -2.03
C LEU A 161 0.09 -5.85 -0.90
N THR A 162 1.33 -6.12 -1.26
CA THR A 162 2.33 -6.67 -0.35
C THR A 162 3.30 -5.62 0.20
N PRO A 163 3.93 -5.87 1.37
CA PRO A 163 5.16 -5.20 1.77
C PRO A 163 6.32 -5.58 0.82
N ASP A 164 7.51 -5.01 1.04
CA ASP A 164 8.69 -5.34 0.24
C ASP A 164 9.36 -6.67 0.64
N PHE A 165 8.86 -7.35 1.67
CA PHE A 165 9.41 -8.60 2.22
C PHE A 165 10.90 -8.54 2.52
N TRP A 166 11.44 -7.35 2.82
CA TRP A 166 12.86 -7.13 3.07
C TRP A 166 13.19 -7.21 4.54
N GLY A 167 14.34 -7.81 4.83
CA GLY A 167 14.89 -7.91 6.18
C GLY A 167 14.50 -9.22 6.86
N GLY A 168 14.46 -9.18 8.19
CA GLY A 168 14.38 -10.39 9.00
C GLY A 168 15.74 -11.11 9.09
N ARG A 169 16.02 -11.65 10.29
CA ARG A 169 17.25 -12.43 10.51
C ARG A 169 16.90 -13.91 10.38
N VAL A 170 17.26 -14.49 9.25
CA VAL A 170 17.42 -15.93 9.13
C VAL A 170 18.93 -16.14 9.06
N ASP A 171 19.49 -16.78 10.07
CA ASP A 171 20.94 -16.93 10.24
C ASP A 171 21.62 -17.38 8.95
N GLY A 172 22.61 -16.60 8.49
CA GLY A 172 23.48 -16.91 7.36
C GLY A 172 22.90 -16.69 5.97
N LYS A 173 21.64 -16.24 5.81
CA LYS A 173 21.07 -15.95 4.49
C LYS A 173 21.15 -14.47 4.13
N ASP A 174 21.45 -14.19 2.85
CA ASP A 174 21.44 -12.87 2.28
C ASP A 174 19.99 -12.32 2.24
N PRO A 175 19.74 -11.07 2.70
CA PRO A 175 18.42 -10.45 2.67
C PRO A 175 17.77 -10.40 1.28
N ASP A 176 18.54 -10.25 0.21
CA ASP A 176 18.03 -10.24 -1.17
C ASP A 176 17.52 -11.64 -1.58
N VAL A 177 18.22 -12.69 -1.18
CA VAL A 177 17.79 -14.07 -1.41
C VAL A 177 16.50 -14.37 -0.66
N LEU A 178 16.42 -13.94 0.61
CA LEU A 178 15.21 -14.10 1.42
C LEU A 178 14.03 -13.36 0.83
N GLN A 179 14.24 -12.15 0.33
CA GLN A 179 13.18 -11.37 -0.34
C GLN A 179 12.64 -12.12 -1.56
N LEU A 180 13.53 -12.63 -2.43
CA LEU A 180 13.14 -13.38 -3.61
C LEU A 180 12.40 -14.69 -3.26
N GLU A 181 12.85 -15.43 -2.24
CA GLU A 181 12.16 -16.65 -1.77
C GLU A 181 10.72 -16.33 -1.32
N ARG A 182 10.51 -15.24 -0.58
CA ARG A 182 9.20 -14.80 -0.09
C ARG A 182 8.29 -14.34 -1.23
N ILE A 183 8.81 -13.55 -2.17
CA ILE A 183 8.07 -13.14 -3.38
C ILE A 183 7.68 -14.36 -4.19
N LYS A 184 8.60 -15.30 -4.41
CA LYS A 184 8.33 -16.55 -5.10
C LYS A 184 7.21 -17.38 -4.44
N THR A 185 7.18 -17.42 -3.11
CA THR A 185 6.11 -18.09 -2.35
C THR A 185 4.74 -17.49 -2.68
N VAL A 186 4.64 -16.15 -2.67
CA VAL A 186 3.38 -15.46 -2.93
C VAL A 186 2.99 -15.51 -4.42
N VAL A 187 3.95 -15.38 -5.34
CA VAL A 187 3.74 -15.54 -6.79
C VAL A 187 3.22 -16.94 -7.09
N GLY A 188 3.73 -17.98 -6.41
CA GLY A 188 3.25 -19.35 -6.53
C GLY A 188 1.78 -19.56 -6.18
N ALA A 189 1.17 -18.65 -5.40
CA ALA A 189 -0.26 -18.64 -5.15
C ALA A 189 -1.08 -18.01 -6.30
N GLN A 190 -0.46 -17.55 -7.39
CA GLN A 190 -1.11 -17.10 -8.62
C GLN A 190 -2.20 -16.01 -8.40
N PRO A 191 -1.92 -14.89 -7.75
CA PRO A 191 -2.86 -13.76 -7.71
C PRO A 191 -3.06 -13.21 -9.12
N VAL A 192 -4.23 -12.64 -9.41
CA VAL A 192 -4.48 -12.00 -10.73
C VAL A 192 -3.73 -10.68 -10.88
N CYS A 193 -3.36 -10.06 -9.76
CA CYS A 193 -2.57 -8.84 -9.73
C CYS A 193 -1.70 -8.80 -8.47
N TYR A 194 -0.40 -8.57 -8.67
CA TYR A 194 0.57 -8.34 -7.62
C TYR A 194 0.86 -6.85 -7.51
N ASN A 195 0.37 -6.23 -6.45
CA ASN A 195 0.55 -4.81 -6.20
C ASN A 195 1.64 -4.60 -5.14
N HIS A 196 2.56 -3.69 -5.43
CA HIS A 196 3.52 -3.14 -4.48
C HIS A 196 3.68 -1.65 -4.73
N ASN A 197 3.13 -0.84 -3.84
CA ASN A 197 3.17 0.61 -4.01
C ASN A 197 4.58 1.17 -3.79
N ILE A 198 5.00 2.07 -4.68
CA ILE A 198 6.22 2.86 -4.50
C ILE A 198 5.98 4.07 -3.57
N GLU A 199 4.73 4.50 -3.43
CA GLU A 199 4.14 5.51 -2.54
C GLU A 199 4.57 6.94 -2.83
N THR A 200 5.83 7.21 -3.14
CA THR A 200 6.37 8.54 -3.42
C THR A 200 7.61 8.47 -4.30
N VAL A 201 8.08 9.62 -4.77
CA VAL A 201 9.29 9.76 -5.60
C VAL A 201 10.57 9.44 -4.81
N GLU A 202 11.66 9.13 -5.51
CA GLU A 202 12.93 8.65 -4.91
C GLU A 202 13.43 9.59 -3.81
N ARG A 203 13.53 10.89 -4.08
CA ARG A 203 14.03 11.91 -3.13
C ARG A 203 13.27 11.91 -1.80
N LEU A 204 11.99 11.59 -1.81
CA LEU A 204 11.13 11.65 -0.64
C LEU A 204 10.99 10.33 0.12
N GLN A 205 11.52 9.21 -0.40
CA GLN A 205 11.37 7.89 0.23
C GLN A 205 11.80 7.86 1.70
N GLY A 206 12.96 8.41 2.01
CA GLY A 206 13.51 8.39 3.38
C GLY A 206 12.66 9.14 4.41
N VAL A 207 11.89 10.13 3.98
CA VAL A 207 11.00 10.94 4.84
C VAL A 207 9.60 10.34 4.92
N VAL A 208 9.05 9.94 3.77
CA VAL A 208 7.65 9.50 3.63
C VAL A 208 7.49 8.02 4.01
N ARG A 209 8.40 7.15 3.53
CA ARG A 209 8.28 5.70 3.65
C ARG A 209 9.48 5.10 4.40
N ARG A 210 9.58 5.41 5.68
CA ARG A 210 10.69 4.95 6.53
C ARG A 210 10.79 3.44 6.57
N GLY A 211 12.01 2.91 6.35
CA GLY A 211 12.29 1.47 6.33
C GLY A 211 12.13 0.79 4.97
N ALA A 212 11.50 1.44 3.99
CA ALA A 212 11.48 1.01 2.59
C ALA A 212 12.49 1.81 1.75
N LYS A 213 12.87 1.25 0.60
CA LYS A 213 13.74 1.92 -0.36
C LYS A 213 13.11 1.93 -1.74
N TYR A 214 13.44 2.96 -2.53
CA TYR A 214 12.90 3.17 -3.86
C TYR A 214 13.29 2.05 -4.82
N ASP A 215 14.59 1.80 -4.96
CA ASP A 215 15.18 0.74 -5.78
C ASP A 215 14.66 -0.66 -5.41
N ARG A 216 14.50 -0.91 -4.11
CA ARG A 216 13.94 -2.16 -3.60
C ARG A 216 12.48 -2.35 -4.02
N SER A 217 11.68 -1.29 -4.03
CA SER A 217 10.28 -1.37 -4.45
C SER A 217 10.16 -1.67 -5.95
N LEU A 218 11.03 -1.09 -6.78
CA LEU A 218 11.13 -1.43 -8.20
C LEU A 218 11.55 -2.90 -8.39
N LYS A 219 12.57 -3.34 -7.63
CA LYS A 219 13.05 -4.73 -7.67
C LYS A 219 11.97 -5.75 -7.32
N VAL A 220 11.06 -5.46 -6.38
CA VAL A 220 9.92 -6.34 -6.06
C VAL A 220 9.07 -6.57 -7.30
N LEU A 221 8.68 -5.51 -8.01
CA LEU A 221 7.85 -5.62 -9.22
C LEU A 221 8.58 -6.34 -10.35
N GLN A 222 9.88 -6.04 -10.55
CA GLN A 222 10.72 -6.73 -11.53
C GLN A 222 10.79 -8.22 -11.24
N GLN A 223 11.06 -8.62 -10.00
CA GLN A 223 11.15 -10.03 -9.60
C GLN A 223 9.82 -10.78 -9.82
N VAL A 224 8.67 -10.14 -9.62
CA VAL A 224 7.37 -10.75 -9.94
C VAL A 224 7.28 -11.04 -11.44
N LYS A 225 7.65 -10.11 -12.31
CA LYS A 225 7.65 -10.30 -13.77
C LYS A 225 8.64 -11.37 -14.24
N GLU A 226 9.81 -11.44 -13.62
CA GLU A 226 10.81 -12.47 -13.90
C GLU A 226 10.33 -13.88 -13.48
N LEU A 227 9.56 -13.98 -12.38
CA LEU A 227 9.02 -15.24 -11.89
C LEU A 227 7.79 -15.70 -12.68
N ASP A 228 6.88 -14.79 -13.00
CA ASP A 228 5.68 -15.06 -13.79
C ASP A 228 5.19 -13.80 -14.51
N ALA A 229 5.51 -13.68 -15.80
CA ALA A 229 5.12 -12.54 -16.62
C ALA A 229 3.59 -12.43 -16.85
N THR A 230 2.82 -13.47 -16.57
CA THR A 230 1.36 -13.48 -16.75
C THR A 230 0.61 -12.77 -15.63
N ILE A 231 1.23 -12.65 -14.44
CA ILE A 231 0.67 -11.90 -13.33
C ILE A 231 0.78 -10.41 -13.61
N ALA A 232 -0.35 -9.71 -13.58
CA ALA A 232 -0.33 -8.26 -13.72
C ALA A 232 0.35 -7.63 -12.51
N THR A 233 1.31 -6.72 -12.75
CA THR A 233 1.94 -5.94 -11.69
C THR A 233 1.30 -4.57 -11.57
N LYS A 234 1.26 -4.04 -10.35
CA LYS A 234 0.64 -2.75 -10.06
C LYS A 234 1.45 -1.96 -9.04
N SER A 235 1.46 -0.64 -9.20
CA SER A 235 2.03 0.27 -8.21
C SER A 235 1.16 1.51 -8.03
N GLY A 236 1.40 2.26 -6.97
CA GLY A 236 0.69 3.49 -6.68
C GLY A 236 1.56 4.54 -6.01
N LEU A 237 1.22 5.81 -6.27
CA LEU A 237 1.81 6.97 -5.62
C LEU A 237 0.73 7.82 -4.97
N MET A 238 1.09 8.40 -3.83
CA MET A 238 0.33 9.47 -3.18
C MET A 238 1.06 10.79 -3.40
N LEU A 239 0.41 11.73 -4.09
CA LEU A 239 0.93 13.06 -4.39
C LEU A 239 0.54 14.06 -3.31
N GLY A 240 1.43 15.02 -3.03
CA GLY A 240 1.22 16.06 -2.03
C GLY A 240 2.24 16.08 -0.89
N HIS A 241 3.33 15.33 -1.03
CA HIS A 241 4.44 15.31 -0.08
C HIS A 241 5.55 16.34 -0.42
N GLY A 242 5.42 17.07 -1.54
CA GLY A 242 6.39 18.06 -2.03
C GLY A 242 7.24 17.58 -3.21
N GLU A 243 6.77 16.55 -3.91
CA GLU A 243 7.30 16.14 -5.20
C GLU A 243 6.97 17.15 -6.31
N THR A 244 7.81 17.22 -7.33
CA THR A 244 7.55 17.96 -8.57
C THR A 244 6.89 17.03 -9.61
N GLN A 245 6.29 17.62 -10.65
CA GLN A 245 5.72 16.86 -11.77
C GLN A 245 6.79 16.04 -12.48
N ASP A 246 7.98 16.60 -12.71
CA ASP A 246 9.09 15.90 -13.35
C ASP A 246 9.55 14.68 -12.55
N GLU A 247 9.61 14.79 -11.21
CA GLU A 247 9.94 13.64 -10.34
C GLU A 247 8.87 12.54 -10.40
N VAL A 248 7.59 12.92 -10.51
CA VAL A 248 6.50 11.95 -10.71
C VAL A 248 6.67 11.26 -12.07
N VAL A 249 6.88 12.02 -13.14
CA VAL A 249 7.09 11.48 -14.50
C VAL A 249 8.30 10.54 -14.53
N GLN A 250 9.41 10.91 -13.89
CA GLN A 250 10.58 10.01 -13.77
C GLN A 250 10.20 8.71 -13.05
N THR A 251 9.44 8.79 -11.95
CA THR A 251 8.98 7.60 -11.23
C THR A 251 8.08 6.70 -12.10
N LEU A 252 7.25 7.28 -12.98
CA LEU A 252 6.46 6.51 -13.94
C LEU A 252 7.35 5.78 -14.96
N GLN A 253 8.41 6.45 -15.45
CA GLN A 253 9.40 5.83 -16.34
C GLN A 253 10.12 4.66 -15.66
N ASP A 254 10.55 4.84 -14.41
CA ASP A 254 11.22 3.81 -13.62
C ASP A 254 10.31 2.59 -13.40
N LEU A 255 9.01 2.82 -13.12
CA LEU A 255 8.02 1.74 -13.01
C LEU A 255 7.81 1.00 -14.35
N ARG A 256 7.80 1.72 -15.47
CA ARG A 256 7.73 1.07 -16.78
C ARG A 256 9.00 0.30 -17.14
N ALA A 257 10.17 0.78 -16.70
CA ALA A 257 11.44 0.07 -16.93
C ALA A 257 11.49 -1.31 -16.26
N VAL A 258 10.66 -1.55 -15.23
CA VAL A 258 10.48 -2.86 -14.58
C VAL A 258 9.17 -3.56 -15.00
N ASP A 259 8.59 -3.19 -16.14
CA ASP A 259 7.36 -3.76 -16.70
C ASP A 259 6.14 -3.72 -15.77
N CYS A 260 6.01 -2.65 -14.96
CA CYS A 260 4.81 -2.44 -14.16
C CYS A 260 3.60 -2.16 -15.08
N ASP A 261 2.53 -2.97 -14.98
CA ASP A 261 1.39 -2.91 -15.89
C ASP A 261 0.36 -1.86 -15.51
N ARG A 262 0.07 -1.70 -14.20
CA ARG A 262 -1.05 -0.90 -13.69
C ARG A 262 -0.56 0.19 -12.74
N LEU A 263 -1.23 1.34 -12.78
CA LEU A 263 -0.86 2.52 -12.00
C LEU A 263 -2.06 3.15 -11.29
N THR A 264 -1.84 3.59 -10.04
CA THR A 264 -2.77 4.48 -9.33
C THR A 264 -2.05 5.73 -8.84
N LEU A 265 -2.63 6.91 -9.11
CA LEU A 265 -2.19 8.20 -8.58
C LEU A 265 -3.29 8.83 -7.77
N GLY A 266 -3.03 9.17 -6.51
CA GLY A 266 -4.00 9.76 -5.59
C GLY A 266 -3.41 10.87 -4.74
N GLN A 267 -4.26 11.75 -4.20
CA GLN A 267 -3.82 12.81 -3.28
C GLN A 267 -3.52 12.24 -1.90
N TYR A 268 -2.36 12.57 -1.35
CA TYR A 268 -2.10 12.38 0.07
C TYR A 268 -3.07 13.23 0.90
N MET A 269 -3.76 12.60 1.82
CA MET A 269 -4.62 13.27 2.79
C MET A 269 -4.09 12.99 4.18
N ARG A 270 -3.70 14.03 4.90
CA ARG A 270 -3.10 13.93 6.24
C ARG A 270 -4.09 13.32 7.23
N PRO A 271 -3.80 12.13 7.82
CA PRO A 271 -4.75 11.47 8.72
C PRO A 271 -4.90 12.19 10.07
N SER A 272 -3.82 12.74 10.62
CA SER A 272 -3.79 13.51 11.86
C SER A 272 -2.62 14.49 11.90
N LEU A 273 -2.57 15.36 12.89
CA LEU A 273 -1.47 16.33 13.07
C LEU A 273 -0.11 15.69 13.38
N GLU A 274 -0.08 14.41 13.70
CA GLU A 274 1.16 13.65 13.94
C GLU A 274 1.82 13.17 12.64
N HIS A 275 1.07 13.15 11.53
CA HIS A 275 1.55 12.76 10.21
C HIS A 275 2.15 13.95 9.45
N LEU A 276 2.82 13.64 8.34
CA LEU A 276 3.40 14.67 7.47
C LEU A 276 2.34 15.69 7.03
N PRO A 277 2.65 17.00 7.03
CA PRO A 277 1.74 17.98 6.45
C PRO A 277 1.61 17.80 4.94
N VAL A 278 0.44 18.11 4.40
CA VAL A 278 0.25 18.22 2.95
C VAL A 278 1.03 19.43 2.46
N GLN A 279 1.94 19.23 1.51
CA GLN A 279 2.75 20.31 0.91
C GLN A 279 2.04 20.95 -0.29
N LYS A 280 1.27 20.17 -1.04
CA LYS A 280 0.50 20.64 -2.20
C LYS A 280 -0.78 19.82 -2.32
N TYR A 281 -1.89 20.47 -2.59
CA TYR A 281 -3.09 19.84 -3.12
C TYR A 281 -3.06 19.95 -4.65
N TRP A 282 -2.82 18.84 -5.32
CA TRP A 282 -2.82 18.76 -6.77
C TRP A 282 -4.24 18.95 -7.31
N HIS A 283 -4.38 19.76 -8.36
CA HIS A 283 -5.69 19.97 -8.98
C HIS A 283 -6.14 18.71 -9.74
N PRO A 284 -7.46 18.45 -9.87
CA PRO A 284 -7.96 17.34 -10.68
C PRO A 284 -7.39 17.29 -12.10
N ASP A 285 -7.20 18.45 -12.76
CA ASP A 285 -6.64 18.53 -14.10
C ASP A 285 -5.17 18.07 -14.15
N GLU A 286 -4.38 18.36 -13.11
CA GLU A 286 -2.99 17.87 -13.01
C GLU A 286 -2.95 16.33 -12.85
N PHE A 287 -3.94 15.75 -12.15
CA PHE A 287 -4.08 14.29 -12.10
C PHE A 287 -4.45 13.70 -13.46
N GLU A 288 -5.35 14.36 -14.21
CA GLU A 288 -5.72 13.90 -15.56
C GLU A 288 -4.52 13.96 -16.50
N GLU A 289 -3.76 15.06 -16.50
CA GLU A 289 -2.51 15.19 -17.29
C GLU A 289 -1.52 14.08 -16.95
N LEU A 290 -1.24 13.82 -15.68
CA LEU A 290 -0.37 12.72 -15.25
C LEU A 290 -0.92 11.35 -15.68
N GLY A 291 -2.25 11.19 -15.65
CA GLY A 291 -2.92 9.99 -16.13
C GLY A 291 -2.73 9.78 -17.63
N GLU A 292 -2.81 10.84 -18.44
CA GLU A 292 -2.55 10.79 -19.91
C GLU A 292 -1.08 10.45 -20.20
N ILE A 293 -0.15 11.09 -19.48
CA ILE A 293 1.28 10.78 -19.58
C ILE A 293 1.52 9.30 -19.27
N ALA A 294 0.96 8.78 -18.19
CA ALA A 294 1.11 7.37 -17.82
C ALA A 294 0.53 6.43 -18.91
N ARG A 295 -0.66 6.73 -19.43
CA ARG A 295 -1.26 5.95 -20.53
C ARG A 295 -0.36 5.95 -21.77
N SER A 296 0.24 7.10 -22.12
CA SER A 296 1.16 7.20 -23.24
C SER A 296 2.46 6.41 -23.06
N MET A 297 2.88 6.17 -21.82
CA MET A 297 4.03 5.32 -21.48
C MET A 297 3.73 3.81 -21.59
N GLY A 298 2.47 3.42 -21.83
CA GLY A 298 2.07 2.03 -22.02
C GLY A 298 1.66 1.27 -20.75
N PHE A 299 1.26 1.98 -19.68
CA PHE A 299 0.53 1.31 -18.59
C PHE A 299 -0.81 0.80 -19.13
N SER A 300 -1.11 -0.48 -18.89
CA SER A 300 -2.34 -1.12 -19.39
C SER A 300 -3.60 -0.62 -18.67
N HIS A 301 -3.45 -0.16 -17.43
CA HIS A 301 -4.54 0.41 -16.65
C HIS A 301 -4.01 1.56 -15.76
N VAL A 302 -4.64 2.73 -15.88
CA VAL A 302 -4.27 3.92 -15.12
C VAL A 302 -5.50 4.51 -14.44
N ARG A 303 -5.42 4.63 -13.12
CA ARG A 303 -6.36 5.42 -12.33
C ARG A 303 -5.64 6.60 -11.72
N SER A 304 -6.04 7.80 -12.11
CA SER A 304 -5.45 9.04 -11.63
C SER A 304 -6.54 10.01 -11.19
N GLY A 305 -6.45 10.52 -9.98
CA GLY A 305 -7.42 11.47 -9.45
C GLY A 305 -7.29 11.70 -7.95
N PRO A 306 -7.80 12.83 -7.43
CA PRO A 306 -7.57 13.24 -6.04
C PRO A 306 -8.03 12.23 -4.99
N LEU A 307 -9.09 11.48 -5.25
CA LEU A 307 -9.65 10.50 -4.31
C LEU A 307 -9.24 9.05 -4.62
N VAL A 308 -8.42 8.82 -5.66
CA VAL A 308 -7.92 7.49 -6.00
C VAL A 308 -7.07 6.92 -4.86
N ARG A 309 -7.22 5.63 -4.63
CA ARG A 309 -6.42 4.80 -3.73
C ARG A 309 -6.04 3.52 -4.45
N SER A 310 -5.03 2.82 -3.95
CA SER A 310 -4.46 1.65 -4.61
C SER A 310 -5.51 0.56 -4.93
N SER A 311 -6.48 0.35 -4.06
CA SER A 311 -7.55 -0.64 -4.25
C SER A 311 -8.90 -0.04 -4.70
N TYR A 312 -8.94 1.26 -5.02
CA TYR A 312 -10.18 1.92 -5.44
C TYR A 312 -10.61 1.45 -6.83
N HIS A 313 -11.79 0.83 -6.92
CA HIS A 313 -12.33 0.22 -8.15
C HIS A 313 -11.36 -0.78 -8.82
N ALA A 314 -10.61 -1.53 -8.01
CA ALA A 314 -9.58 -2.44 -8.52
C ALA A 314 -10.14 -3.53 -9.46
N GLY A 315 -11.35 -4.01 -9.21
CA GLY A 315 -12.01 -5.03 -10.05
C GLY A 315 -12.44 -4.55 -11.44
N GLU A 316 -12.45 -3.25 -11.71
CA GLU A 316 -12.77 -2.71 -13.05
C GLU A 316 -11.56 -2.79 -14.02
N ALA A 317 -10.40 -3.23 -13.55
CA ALA A 317 -9.19 -3.40 -14.33
C ALA A 317 -9.00 -4.85 -14.83
N SER A 318 -9.96 -5.72 -14.55
CA SER A 318 -9.92 -7.15 -14.90
C SER A 318 -10.72 -7.47 -16.14
#